data_dc0cffc53756935f2340ed9d19363fc2
#
_entry.id   dc0cffc53756935f2340ed9d19363fc2
#
_cell.length_a   1.000
_cell.length_b   1.000
_cell.length_c   1.000
_cell.angle_alpha   90.00
_cell.angle_beta   90.00
_cell.angle_gamma   90.00
#
_symmetry.space_group_name_H-M   'P 1'
#
loop_
_entity.id
_entity.type
_entity.pdbx_description
1 polymer ?
#
loop_
_entity_poly.entity_id
_entity_poly.type
_entity_poly.pdbx_seq_one_letter_code
_entity_poly.pdbx_strand_id
1 'polypeptide(L)'
;MEIAWILVVIAGFLEPCWVFTMEKSNSFKDLKWGALTMVLMVFDLYLLSIVMQTLGAGLSYAIWTGIGAVCTFLLGVFVYNESATFIRIAFIFMIIAGIVGLNLTSEVL
;
A
#
# COMPACT_ATOMS: atom_id res chain seq x y z
N MET A 1 -17.10 -10.28 1.57
CA MET A 1 -15.79 -10.59 0.96
C MET A 1 -15.39 -9.55 -0.07
N GLU A 2 -16.25 -9.26 -1.05
CA GLU A 2 -15.89 -8.32 -2.12
C GLU A 2 -15.60 -6.91 -1.62
N ILE A 3 -16.38 -6.44 -0.62
CA ILE A 3 -16.16 -5.11 -0.04
C ILE A 3 -14.79 -5.05 0.62
N ALA A 4 -14.39 -6.12 1.33
CA ALA A 4 -13.08 -6.15 1.97
C ALA A 4 -11.94 -6.07 0.96
N TRP A 5 -12.07 -6.75 -0.20
CA TRP A 5 -11.05 -6.67 -1.25
C TRP A 5 -10.98 -5.28 -1.86
N ILE A 6 -12.12 -4.62 -2.06
CA ILE A 6 -12.15 -3.24 -2.55
C ILE A 6 -11.47 -2.31 -1.53
N LEU A 7 -11.78 -2.48 -0.25
CA LEU A 7 -11.21 -1.63 0.80
C LEU A 7 -9.70 -1.83 0.94
N VAL A 8 -9.21 -3.07 0.82
CA VAL A 8 -7.77 -3.30 0.95
C VAL A 8 -7.01 -2.72 -0.24
N VAL A 9 -7.60 -2.74 -1.43
CA VAL A 9 -7.00 -2.09 -2.59
C VAL A 9 -6.93 -0.59 -2.39
N ILE A 10 -8.03 0.03 -1.92
CA ILE A 10 -8.04 1.47 -1.61
C ILE A 10 -6.99 1.79 -0.55
N ALA A 11 -6.93 0.99 0.52
CA ALA A 11 -5.96 1.20 1.59
C ALA A 11 -4.53 1.09 1.08
N GLY A 12 -4.26 0.13 0.18
CA GLY A 12 -2.95 -0.01 -0.45
C GLY A 12 -2.57 1.21 -1.29
N PHE A 13 -3.53 1.75 -2.03
CA PHE A 13 -3.30 2.96 -2.83
C PHE A 13 -3.10 4.22 -1.98
N LEU A 14 -3.54 4.21 -0.72
CA LEU A 14 -3.28 5.33 0.18
C LEU A 14 -1.82 5.38 0.64
N GLU A 15 -1.11 4.26 0.62
CA GLU A 15 0.30 4.26 1.04
C GLU A 15 1.16 5.25 0.26
N PRO A 16 1.17 5.24 -1.08
CA PRO A 16 1.96 6.24 -1.79
C PRO A 16 1.50 7.67 -1.51
N CYS A 17 0.22 7.85 -1.18
CA CYS A 17 -0.29 9.18 -0.84
C CYS A 17 0.36 9.72 0.43
N TRP A 18 0.38 8.94 1.52
CA TRP A 18 0.99 9.43 2.75
C TRP A 18 2.52 9.33 2.71
N VAL A 19 3.10 8.45 1.87
CA VAL A 19 4.54 8.49 1.61
C VAL A 19 4.92 9.81 0.93
N PHE A 20 4.13 10.24 -0.05
CA PHE A 20 4.36 11.51 -0.74
C PHE A 20 4.29 12.69 0.23
N THR A 21 3.26 12.75 1.07
CA THR A 21 3.14 13.83 2.04
C THR A 21 4.22 13.78 3.11
N MET A 22 4.65 12.57 3.50
CA MET A 22 5.75 12.40 4.43
C MET A 22 7.05 12.95 3.86
N GLU A 23 7.33 12.67 2.58
CA GLU A 23 8.51 13.22 1.90
C GLU A 23 8.45 14.74 1.88
N LYS A 24 7.28 15.31 1.58
CA LYS A 24 7.08 16.76 1.59
C LYS A 24 7.24 17.37 2.97
N SER A 25 6.99 16.59 4.02
CA SER A 25 7.09 17.07 5.40
C SER A 25 8.52 17.23 5.88
N ASN A 26 9.49 16.73 5.13
CA ASN A 26 10.91 16.76 5.51
C ASN A 26 11.12 16.20 6.91
N SER A 27 10.76 14.94 7.10
CA SER A 27 10.84 14.22 8.38
C SER A 27 9.98 14.86 9.47
N PHE A 28 8.77 15.28 9.08
CA PHE A 28 7.77 15.91 9.96
C PHE A 28 8.19 17.28 10.50
N LYS A 29 9.20 17.91 9.90
CA LYS A 29 9.58 19.28 10.26
C LYS A 29 8.60 20.32 9.74
N ASP A 30 8.01 20.07 8.57
CA ASP A 30 6.93 20.91 8.04
C ASP A 30 5.61 20.42 8.63
N LEU A 31 5.03 21.21 9.53
CA LEU A 31 3.87 20.79 10.30
C LEU A 31 2.63 20.55 9.44
N LYS A 32 2.45 21.31 8.36
CA LYS A 32 1.29 21.13 7.47
C LYS A 32 1.32 19.77 6.80
N TRP A 33 2.45 19.45 6.18
CA TRP A 33 2.62 18.17 5.49
C TRP A 33 2.70 17.01 6.47
N GLY A 34 3.33 17.22 7.62
CA GLY A 34 3.38 16.21 8.66
C GLY A 34 2.02 15.86 9.22
N ALA A 35 1.18 16.89 9.46
CA ALA A 35 -0.19 16.67 9.94
C ALA A 35 -1.02 15.92 8.92
N LEU A 36 -0.91 16.28 7.63
CA LEU A 36 -1.63 15.59 6.56
C LEU A 36 -1.19 14.12 6.48
N THR A 37 0.11 13.87 6.62
CA THR A 37 0.63 12.50 6.64
C THR A 37 -0.01 11.68 7.76
N MET A 38 -0.07 12.25 8.97
CA MET A 38 -0.66 11.55 10.12
C MET A 38 -2.14 11.27 9.90
N VAL A 39 -2.89 12.21 9.34
CA VAL A 39 -4.31 12.01 9.05
C VAL A 39 -4.49 10.88 8.04
N LEU A 40 -3.70 10.88 6.96
CA LEU A 40 -3.79 9.83 5.95
C LEU A 40 -3.40 8.47 6.50
N MET A 41 -2.35 8.41 7.32
CA MET A 41 -1.91 7.15 7.94
C MET A 41 -2.98 6.58 8.87
N VAL A 42 -3.58 7.42 9.71
CA VAL A 42 -4.60 6.95 10.64
C VAL A 42 -5.81 6.44 9.87
N PHE A 43 -6.24 7.16 8.84
CA PHE A 43 -7.35 6.73 8.00
C PHE A 43 -7.03 5.41 7.30
N ASP A 44 -5.82 5.28 6.77
CA ASP A 44 -5.38 4.06 6.08
C ASP A 44 -5.38 2.85 7.03
N LEU A 45 -4.83 3.04 8.21
CA LEU A 45 -4.81 1.97 9.22
C LEU A 45 -6.21 1.60 9.69
N TYR A 46 -7.12 2.59 9.75
CA TYR A 46 -8.52 2.31 10.07
C TYR A 46 -9.16 1.41 9.02
N LEU A 47 -8.95 1.72 7.74
CA LEU A 47 -9.45 0.88 6.65
C LEU A 47 -8.87 -0.54 6.75
N LEU A 48 -7.58 -0.64 7.01
CA LEU A 48 -6.93 -1.94 7.17
C LEU A 48 -7.57 -2.73 8.32
N SER A 49 -7.87 -2.06 9.43
CA SER A 49 -8.50 -2.72 10.56
C SER A 49 -9.87 -3.30 10.22
N ILE A 50 -10.63 -2.59 9.39
CA ILE A 50 -11.92 -3.10 8.91
C ILE A 50 -11.73 -4.33 8.04
N VAL A 51 -10.77 -4.29 7.14
CA VAL A 51 -10.45 -5.40 6.24
C VAL A 51 -10.07 -6.65 7.02
N MET A 52 -9.33 -6.47 8.12
CA MET A 52 -8.91 -7.59 8.96
C MET A 52 -10.06 -8.35 9.57
N GLN A 53 -11.21 -7.71 9.76
CA GLN A 53 -12.39 -8.39 10.31
C GLN A 53 -12.91 -9.47 9.37
N THR A 54 -12.72 -9.31 8.07
CA THR A 54 -13.20 -10.25 7.06
C THR A 54 -12.10 -11.17 6.54
N LEU A 55 -10.94 -10.62 6.19
CA LEU A 55 -9.86 -11.38 5.56
C LEU A 55 -8.86 -11.96 6.56
N GLY A 56 -8.89 -11.50 7.81
CA GLY A 56 -7.90 -11.89 8.81
C GLY A 56 -6.66 -11.02 8.73
N ALA A 57 -5.88 -11.03 9.81
CA ALA A 57 -4.74 -10.13 9.95
C ALA A 57 -3.62 -10.42 8.95
N GLY A 58 -3.27 -11.70 8.78
CA GLY A 58 -2.15 -12.07 7.92
C GLY A 58 -2.39 -11.75 6.46
N LEU A 59 -3.53 -12.18 5.95
CA LEU A 59 -3.89 -11.94 4.54
C LEU A 59 -4.07 -10.46 4.26
N SER A 60 -4.76 -9.74 5.15
CA SER A 60 -4.99 -8.31 5.00
C SER A 60 -3.67 -7.55 4.93
N TYR A 61 -2.76 -7.84 5.85
CA TYR A 61 -1.48 -7.16 5.91
C TYR A 61 -0.63 -7.45 4.67
N ALA A 62 -0.60 -8.71 4.23
CA ALA A 62 0.18 -9.10 3.04
C ALA A 62 -0.32 -8.38 1.79
N ILE A 63 -1.63 -8.33 1.58
CA ILE A 63 -2.22 -7.65 0.42
C ILE A 63 -1.97 -6.13 0.50
N TRP A 64 -2.27 -5.54 1.65
CA TRP A 64 -2.09 -4.10 1.86
C TRP A 64 -0.64 -3.68 1.63
N THR A 65 0.30 -4.40 2.25
CA THR A 65 1.73 -4.12 2.11
C THR A 65 2.20 -4.31 0.67
N GLY A 66 1.73 -5.38 0.01
CA GLY A 66 2.11 -5.66 -1.37
C GLY A 66 1.62 -4.60 -2.33
N ILE A 67 0.35 -4.21 -2.25
CA ILE A 67 -0.21 -3.16 -3.12
C ILE A 67 0.49 -1.83 -2.84
N GLY A 68 0.68 -1.50 -1.56
CA GLY A 68 1.37 -0.27 -1.18
C GLY A 68 2.81 -0.23 -1.69
N ALA A 69 3.51 -1.37 -1.61
CA ALA A 69 4.89 -1.46 -2.10
C ALA A 69 4.96 -1.21 -3.61
N VAL A 70 4.07 -1.84 -4.38
CA VAL A 70 4.03 -1.65 -5.84
C VAL A 70 3.73 -0.19 -6.18
N CYS A 71 2.71 0.39 -5.56
CA CYS A 71 2.31 1.77 -5.84
C CYS A 71 3.39 2.76 -5.41
N THR A 72 4.03 2.53 -4.26
CA THR A 72 5.10 3.41 -3.78
C THR A 72 6.34 3.29 -4.63
N PHE A 73 6.64 2.08 -5.15
CA PHE A 73 7.72 1.92 -6.12
C PHE A 73 7.48 2.77 -7.36
N LEU A 74 6.24 2.76 -7.89
CA LEU A 74 5.89 3.57 -9.04
C LEU A 74 6.02 5.07 -8.73
N LEU A 75 5.61 5.48 -7.54
CA LEU A 75 5.79 6.86 -7.08
C LEU A 75 7.27 7.23 -7.09
N GLY A 76 8.13 6.35 -6.56
CA GLY A 76 9.57 6.58 -6.52
C GLY A 76 10.16 6.76 -7.91
N VAL A 77 9.76 5.91 -8.86
CA VAL A 77 10.27 5.97 -10.23
C VAL A 77 9.79 7.23 -10.96
N PHE A 78 8.49 7.52 -10.89
CA PHE A 78 7.91 8.59 -11.70
C PHE A 78 8.01 9.98 -11.08
N VAL A 79 8.01 10.08 -9.76
CA VAL A 79 8.04 11.37 -9.06
C VAL A 79 9.43 11.69 -8.54
N TYR A 80 10.13 10.70 -7.99
CA TYR A 80 11.43 10.91 -7.34
C TYR A 80 12.61 10.46 -8.20
N ASN A 81 12.35 10.07 -9.45
CA ASN A 81 13.38 9.68 -10.42
C ASN A 81 14.30 8.56 -9.91
N GLU A 82 13.75 7.67 -9.12
CA GLU A 82 14.49 6.50 -8.65
C GLU A 82 14.65 5.50 -9.78
N SER A 83 15.69 4.66 -9.70
CA SER A 83 16.00 3.75 -10.79
C SER A 83 15.01 2.59 -10.85
N ALA A 84 14.58 2.25 -12.07
CA ALA A 84 13.73 1.11 -12.34
C ALA A 84 14.55 0.04 -13.08
N THR A 85 15.45 -0.62 -12.36
CA THR A 85 16.28 -1.64 -12.98
C THR A 85 15.44 -2.86 -13.33
N PHE A 86 15.93 -3.66 -14.28
CA PHE A 86 15.24 -4.87 -14.70
C PHE A 86 14.95 -5.78 -13.50
N ILE A 87 15.93 -5.92 -12.60
CA ILE A 87 15.77 -6.82 -11.47
C ILE A 87 14.71 -6.32 -10.47
N ARG A 88 14.64 -5.00 -10.27
CA ARG A 88 13.61 -4.40 -9.42
C ARG A 88 12.21 -4.59 -10.00
N ILE A 89 12.09 -4.39 -11.31
CA ILE A 89 10.82 -4.62 -12.00
C ILE A 89 10.40 -6.09 -11.89
N ALA A 90 11.36 -7.02 -12.03
CA ALA A 90 11.07 -8.44 -11.89
C ALA A 90 10.49 -8.76 -10.51
N PHE A 91 11.07 -8.21 -9.45
CA PHE A 91 10.55 -8.44 -8.09
C PHE A 91 9.19 -7.78 -7.87
N ILE A 92 8.94 -6.64 -8.49
CA ILE A 92 7.61 -6.01 -8.43
C ILE A 92 6.57 -6.91 -9.08
N PHE A 93 6.88 -7.53 -10.21
CA PHE A 93 5.97 -8.50 -10.84
C PHE A 93 5.73 -9.72 -9.94
N MET A 94 6.74 -10.14 -9.18
CA MET A 94 6.56 -11.23 -8.22
C MET A 94 5.59 -10.84 -7.11
N ILE A 95 5.65 -9.60 -6.62
CA ILE A 95 4.69 -9.10 -5.63
C ILE A 95 3.28 -9.12 -6.20
N ILE A 96 3.10 -8.62 -7.41
CA ILE A 96 1.80 -8.60 -8.07
C ILE A 96 1.26 -10.02 -8.24
N ALA A 97 2.11 -10.95 -8.70
CA ALA A 97 1.73 -12.34 -8.85
C ALA A 97 1.31 -12.96 -7.51
N GLY A 98 2.02 -12.62 -6.44
CA GLY A 98 1.67 -13.08 -5.09
C GLY A 98 0.31 -12.58 -4.64
N ILE A 99 0.01 -11.31 -4.89
CA ILE A 99 -1.29 -10.71 -4.53
C ILE A 99 -2.42 -11.42 -5.30
N VAL A 100 -2.24 -11.60 -6.59
CA VAL A 100 -3.24 -12.28 -7.42
C VAL A 100 -3.43 -13.71 -6.94
N GLY A 101 -2.34 -14.41 -6.63
CA GLY A 101 -2.40 -15.77 -6.12
C GLY A 101 -3.15 -15.86 -4.79
N LEU A 102 -2.90 -14.92 -3.89
CA LEU A 102 -3.62 -14.86 -2.62
C LEU A 102 -5.11 -14.62 -2.81
N ASN A 103 -5.46 -13.73 -3.74
CA ASN A 103 -6.86 -13.47 -4.04
C ASN A 103 -7.56 -14.72 -4.58
N LEU A 104 -6.93 -15.40 -5.52
CA LEU A 104 -7.53 -16.57 -6.16
C LEU A 104 -7.67 -17.74 -5.21
N THR A 105 -6.70 -17.93 -4.31
CA THR A 105 -6.72 -19.07 -3.40
C THR A 105 -7.53 -18.83 -2.14
N SER A 106 -7.77 -17.57 -1.77
CA SER A 106 -8.51 -17.26 -0.54
C SER A 106 -9.96 -17.73 -0.58
N GLU A 107 -10.55 -17.81 -1.76
CA GLU A 107 -11.93 -18.28 -1.91
C GLU A 107 -12.03 -19.80 -1.90
N VAL A 108 -10.92 -20.48 -2.15
CA VAL A 108 -10.85 -21.94 -2.14
C VAL A 108 -10.63 -22.47 -0.74
N LEU A 109 -9.91 -21.71 0.07
CA LEU A 109 -9.55 -22.09 1.43
C LEU A 109 -10.62 -21.71 2.43
#